data_6c210172dbe2ff96c85175f3e4c746e0
#
_entry.id   6c210172dbe2ff96c85175f3e4c746e0
#
_cell.length_a   1.000
_cell.length_b   1.000
_cell.length_c   1.000
_cell.angle_alpha   90.00
_cell.angle_beta   90.00
_cell.angle_gamma   90.00
#
_symmetry.space_group_name_H-M   'P 1'
#
loop_
_entity.id
_entity.type
_entity.pdbx_description
1 polymer ?
#
loop_
_entity_poly.entity_id
_entity_poly.type
_entity_poly.pdbx_seq_one_letter_code
_entity_poly.pdbx_strand_id
1 'polypeptide(L)'
;MPLVADVSSCFLSEPINVDDYGLIYGGVQKNIGPAGVVIVIVRKDLVKEEWLPNTPTMMRYKTHVDAKSLYNTPPAYGIYICGKVFKWIKAQGGLEALKERNERKAGLLYDYLDSSELFKATARKEDRSIMNVPFITGDKDLDALFVAQAKEHGIENIKGHRSVGGMRASIYNAMPYEGVEALVEFMKEFEAAH
;
A
#
# COMPACT_ATOMS: atom_id res chain seq x y z
N MET A 1 8.22 -4.02 -24.57
CA MET A 1 8.55 -4.85 -23.37
C MET A 1 7.32 -4.83 -22.47
N PRO A 2 6.86 -5.96 -21.90
CA PRO A 2 5.70 -5.94 -21.01
C PRO A 2 6.02 -5.23 -19.69
N LEU A 3 5.06 -4.41 -19.19
CA LEU A 3 5.15 -3.77 -17.89
C LEU A 3 4.88 -4.80 -16.79
N VAL A 4 5.72 -4.81 -15.77
CA VAL A 4 5.57 -5.64 -14.56
C VAL A 4 5.39 -4.73 -13.36
N ALA A 5 4.34 -4.93 -12.59
CA ALA A 5 4.01 -4.09 -11.45
C ALA A 5 3.90 -4.88 -10.14
N ASP A 6 4.62 -4.44 -9.11
CA ASP A 6 4.34 -4.79 -7.72
C ASP A 6 3.34 -3.80 -7.15
N VAL A 7 2.13 -4.28 -6.91
CA VAL A 7 1.03 -3.46 -6.38
C VAL A 7 0.73 -3.76 -4.92
N SER A 8 1.65 -4.38 -4.18
CA SER A 8 1.41 -4.79 -2.79
C SER A 8 0.89 -3.66 -1.90
N SER A 9 1.32 -2.41 -2.12
CA SER A 9 0.90 -1.28 -1.29
C SER A 9 -0.29 -0.49 -1.82
N CYS A 10 -0.71 -0.71 -3.07
CA CYS A 10 -1.83 0.00 -3.69
C CYS A 10 -2.88 -0.94 -4.31
N PHE A 11 -2.82 -2.24 -4.02
CA PHE A 11 -3.72 -3.22 -4.60
C PHE A 11 -5.17 -2.89 -4.23
N LEU A 12 -6.04 -2.76 -5.24
CA LEU A 12 -7.45 -2.37 -5.09
C LEU A 12 -7.67 -1.03 -4.37
N SER A 13 -6.73 -0.10 -4.47
CA SER A 13 -6.92 1.27 -3.98
C SER A 13 -7.69 2.15 -4.95
N GLU A 14 -7.66 1.79 -6.22
CA GLU A 14 -8.30 2.48 -7.34
C GLU A 14 -8.53 1.52 -8.52
N PRO A 15 -9.37 1.87 -9.51
CA PRO A 15 -9.47 1.14 -10.77
C PRO A 15 -8.16 1.17 -11.56
N ILE A 16 -7.82 0.05 -12.18
CA ILE A 16 -6.70 -0.04 -13.12
C ILE A 16 -7.14 -0.75 -14.39
N ASN A 17 -6.53 -0.40 -15.52
CA ASN A 17 -6.69 -1.19 -16.74
C ASN A 17 -5.66 -2.32 -16.74
N VAL A 18 -6.11 -3.56 -16.52
CA VAL A 18 -5.24 -4.73 -16.43
C VAL A 18 -4.49 -5.00 -17.75
N ASP A 19 -5.05 -4.59 -18.89
CA ASP A 19 -4.46 -4.82 -20.21
C ASP A 19 -3.18 -3.99 -20.46
N ASP A 20 -2.95 -2.94 -19.67
CA ASP A 20 -1.73 -2.13 -19.74
C ASP A 20 -0.48 -2.88 -19.20
N TYR A 21 -0.70 -4.02 -18.53
CA TYR A 21 0.36 -4.77 -17.86
C TYR A 21 0.58 -6.15 -18.49
N GLY A 22 1.82 -6.60 -18.45
CA GLY A 22 2.15 -8.00 -18.72
C GLY A 22 1.98 -8.87 -17.48
N LEU A 23 2.30 -8.31 -16.32
CA LEU A 23 2.17 -8.98 -15.05
C LEU A 23 1.92 -7.97 -13.92
N ILE A 24 0.94 -8.28 -13.08
CA ILE A 24 0.67 -7.56 -11.83
C ILE A 24 0.78 -8.57 -10.69
N TYR A 25 1.47 -8.24 -9.63
CA TYR A 25 1.49 -9.07 -8.44
C TYR A 25 1.45 -8.22 -7.16
N GLY A 26 1.01 -8.82 -6.08
CA GLY A 26 0.99 -8.14 -4.79
C GLY A 26 0.72 -9.07 -3.63
N GLY A 27 1.44 -8.84 -2.53
CA GLY A 27 1.12 -9.43 -1.25
C GLY A 27 -0.14 -8.77 -0.67
N VAL A 28 -1.06 -9.60 -0.17
CA VAL A 28 -2.40 -9.13 0.25
C VAL A 28 -2.40 -8.40 1.60
N GLN A 29 -1.33 -8.52 2.40
CA GLN A 29 -1.27 -8.10 3.80
C GLN A 29 -1.44 -6.60 4.07
N LYS A 30 -1.45 -5.78 3.04
CA LYS A 30 -1.63 -4.32 3.17
C LYS A 30 -3.09 -3.89 2.97
N ASN A 31 -3.70 -4.25 1.85
CA ASN A 31 -5.04 -3.78 1.46
C ASN A 31 -6.12 -4.86 1.35
N ILE A 32 -5.75 -6.15 1.29
CA ILE A 32 -6.67 -7.20 0.83
C ILE A 32 -6.92 -8.27 1.89
N GLY A 33 -5.96 -8.57 2.77
CA GLY A 33 -6.09 -9.65 3.73
C GLY A 33 -4.87 -9.85 4.61
N PRO A 34 -4.75 -10.99 5.30
CA PRO A 34 -3.61 -11.30 6.16
C PRO A 34 -2.38 -11.71 5.35
N ALA A 35 -1.20 -11.62 5.96
CA ALA A 35 0.04 -12.11 5.36
C ALA A 35 -0.05 -13.60 4.98
N GLY A 36 0.68 -13.99 3.92
CA GLY A 36 0.79 -15.39 3.48
C GLY A 36 0.09 -15.68 2.14
N VAL A 37 -0.61 -14.71 1.54
CA VAL A 37 -1.18 -14.82 0.20
C VAL A 37 -0.54 -13.80 -0.72
N VAL A 38 -0.22 -14.22 -1.93
CA VAL A 38 0.18 -13.35 -3.04
C VAL A 38 -0.79 -13.58 -4.20
N ILE A 39 -1.31 -12.51 -4.75
CA ILE A 39 -2.13 -12.57 -5.97
C ILE A 39 -1.25 -12.20 -7.15
N VAL A 40 -1.34 -13.01 -8.22
CA VAL A 40 -0.64 -12.76 -9.48
C VAL A 40 -1.66 -12.73 -10.60
N ILE A 41 -1.62 -11.67 -11.40
CA ILE A 41 -2.38 -11.53 -12.64
C ILE A 41 -1.34 -11.47 -13.76
N VAL A 42 -1.33 -12.47 -14.61
CA VAL A 42 -0.33 -12.59 -15.67
C VAL A 42 -1.01 -12.78 -17.03
N ARG A 43 -0.52 -12.05 -18.02
CA ARG A 43 -0.98 -12.19 -19.40
C ARG A 43 -0.62 -13.58 -19.93
N LYS A 44 -1.56 -14.26 -20.58
CA LYS A 44 -1.45 -15.69 -20.95
C LYS A 44 -0.23 -15.98 -21.84
N ASP A 45 0.10 -15.07 -22.76
CA ASP A 45 1.26 -15.22 -23.66
C ASP A 45 2.62 -15.15 -22.96
N LEU A 46 2.65 -14.69 -21.70
CA LEU A 46 3.85 -14.66 -20.84
C LEU A 46 4.01 -15.92 -20.00
N VAL A 47 3.00 -16.79 -19.94
CA VAL A 47 3.09 -18.11 -19.30
C VAL A 47 3.73 -19.09 -20.27
N LYS A 48 5.07 -19.22 -20.20
CA LYS A 48 5.84 -20.02 -21.14
C LYS A 48 5.83 -21.50 -20.78
N GLU A 49 5.93 -22.34 -21.81
CA GLU A 49 6.18 -23.78 -21.68
C GLU A 49 7.66 -24.06 -21.35
N GLU A 50 8.56 -23.19 -21.80
CA GLU A 50 10.00 -23.26 -21.58
C GLU A 50 10.45 -22.23 -20.54
N TRP A 51 11.44 -22.59 -19.76
CA TRP A 51 12.04 -21.76 -18.72
C TRP A 51 13.56 -21.89 -18.73
N LEU A 52 14.24 -20.98 -18.06
CA LEU A 52 15.69 -21.02 -17.94
C LEU A 52 16.15 -22.31 -17.24
N PRO A 53 17.31 -22.86 -17.62
CA PRO A 53 17.90 -23.99 -16.91
C PRO A 53 17.96 -23.72 -15.41
N ASN A 54 17.69 -24.75 -14.62
CA ASN A 54 17.67 -24.69 -13.15
C ASN A 54 16.58 -23.80 -12.51
N THR A 55 15.59 -23.33 -13.26
CA THR A 55 14.44 -22.61 -12.67
C THR A 55 13.68 -23.54 -11.71
N PRO A 56 13.59 -23.23 -10.42
CA PRO A 56 12.85 -24.03 -9.46
C PRO A 56 11.37 -24.16 -9.87
N THR A 57 10.74 -25.29 -9.56
CA THR A 57 9.36 -25.59 -9.94
C THR A 57 8.40 -24.50 -9.51
N MET A 58 8.52 -24.00 -8.27
CA MET A 58 7.63 -22.96 -7.71
C MET A 58 7.85 -21.57 -8.31
N MET A 59 8.90 -21.35 -9.07
CA MET A 59 9.16 -20.09 -9.80
C MET A 59 8.65 -20.12 -11.24
N ARG A 60 8.01 -21.20 -11.66
CA ARG A 60 7.42 -21.36 -13.00
C ARG A 60 5.94 -21.03 -12.96
N TYR A 61 5.51 -19.96 -13.61
CA TYR A 61 4.07 -19.59 -13.64
C TYR A 61 3.19 -20.72 -14.19
N LYS A 62 3.69 -21.49 -15.17
CA LYS A 62 3.01 -22.65 -15.72
C LYS A 62 2.60 -23.67 -14.64
N THR A 63 3.47 -23.96 -13.67
CA THR A 63 3.17 -24.85 -12.54
C THR A 63 1.91 -24.40 -11.78
N HIS A 64 1.79 -23.12 -11.53
CA HIS A 64 0.64 -22.55 -10.80
C HIS A 64 -0.61 -22.50 -11.65
N VAL A 65 -0.49 -22.16 -12.93
CA VAL A 65 -1.63 -22.08 -13.87
C VAL A 65 -2.25 -23.45 -14.10
N ASP A 66 -1.42 -24.46 -14.41
CA ASP A 66 -1.91 -25.84 -14.68
C ASP A 66 -2.58 -26.45 -13.46
N ALA A 67 -2.03 -26.18 -12.29
CA ALA A 67 -2.61 -26.65 -11.03
C ALA A 67 -3.73 -25.74 -10.48
N LYS A 68 -4.15 -24.69 -11.21
CA LYS A 68 -5.16 -23.71 -10.76
C LYS A 68 -4.86 -23.16 -9.36
N SER A 69 -3.61 -22.81 -9.13
CA SER A 69 -3.04 -22.34 -7.84
C SER A 69 -3.07 -23.37 -6.71
N LEU A 70 -3.30 -24.64 -7.00
CA LEU A 70 -3.39 -25.74 -6.03
C LEU A 70 -2.26 -26.76 -6.18
N TYR A 71 -1.10 -26.34 -6.66
CA TYR A 71 0.07 -27.23 -6.76
C TYR A 71 0.52 -27.76 -5.38
N ASN A 72 0.39 -26.94 -4.35
CA ASN A 72 0.53 -27.30 -2.95
C ASN A 72 -0.72 -26.88 -2.16
N THR A 73 -0.85 -27.32 -0.91
CA THR A 73 -1.94 -26.91 -0.02
C THR A 73 -1.96 -25.39 0.11
N PRO A 74 -3.06 -24.72 -0.28
CA PRO A 74 -3.13 -23.26 -0.26
C PRO A 74 -3.38 -22.74 1.17
N PRO A 75 -3.04 -21.46 1.45
CA PRO A 75 -3.36 -20.80 2.71
C PRO A 75 -4.87 -20.46 2.78
N ALA A 76 -5.70 -21.48 2.97
CA ALA A 76 -7.16 -21.41 2.82
C ALA A 76 -7.81 -20.30 3.66
N TYR A 77 -7.36 -20.11 4.90
CA TYR A 77 -7.87 -19.02 5.75
C TYR A 77 -7.58 -17.65 5.17
N GLY A 78 -6.34 -17.41 4.72
CA GLY A 78 -5.96 -16.14 4.10
C GLY A 78 -6.79 -15.83 2.84
N ILE A 79 -6.99 -16.84 1.99
CA ILE A 79 -7.84 -16.72 0.78
C ILE A 79 -9.29 -16.43 1.14
N TYR A 80 -9.83 -17.09 2.18
CA TYR A 80 -11.18 -16.83 2.68
C TYR A 80 -11.34 -15.37 3.15
N ILE A 81 -10.38 -14.84 3.92
CA ILE A 81 -10.39 -13.45 4.37
C ILE A 81 -10.31 -12.47 3.18
N CYS A 82 -9.44 -12.73 2.19
CA CYS A 82 -9.42 -11.92 0.96
C CYS A 82 -10.80 -11.86 0.30
N GLY A 83 -11.51 -13.00 0.23
CA GLY A 83 -12.87 -13.05 -0.27
C GLY A 83 -13.87 -12.19 0.52
N LYS A 84 -13.67 -12.05 1.84
CA LYS A 84 -14.48 -11.13 2.68
C LYS A 84 -14.16 -9.67 2.36
N VAL A 85 -12.87 -9.34 2.20
CA VAL A 85 -12.45 -7.97 1.84
C VAL A 85 -12.97 -7.58 0.46
N PHE A 86 -12.97 -8.48 -0.54
CA PHE A 86 -13.56 -8.20 -1.84
C PHE A 86 -15.07 -7.89 -1.75
N LYS A 87 -15.80 -8.62 -0.92
CA LYS A 87 -17.21 -8.34 -0.65
C LYS A 87 -17.40 -6.98 0.03
N TRP A 88 -16.54 -6.65 0.99
CA TRP A 88 -16.55 -5.36 1.67
C TRP A 88 -16.29 -4.22 0.66
N ILE A 89 -15.27 -4.33 -0.21
CA ILE A 89 -14.99 -3.34 -1.26
C ILE A 89 -16.23 -3.11 -2.13
N LYS A 90 -16.89 -4.19 -2.58
CA LYS A 90 -18.12 -4.09 -3.37
C LYS A 90 -19.24 -3.36 -2.60
N ALA A 91 -19.41 -3.66 -1.33
CA ALA A 91 -20.42 -3.02 -0.48
C ALA A 91 -20.11 -1.53 -0.21
N GLN A 92 -18.85 -1.12 -0.34
CA GLN A 92 -18.42 0.29 -0.21
C GLN A 92 -18.63 1.11 -1.50
N GLY A 93 -19.22 0.55 -2.54
CA GLY A 93 -19.41 1.21 -3.83
C GLY A 93 -18.37 0.88 -4.90
N GLY A 94 -17.50 -0.12 -4.65
CA GLY A 94 -16.49 -0.55 -5.61
C GLY A 94 -15.20 0.28 -5.58
N LEU A 95 -14.38 0.13 -6.63
CA LEU A 95 -13.06 0.75 -6.68
C LEU A 95 -13.14 2.26 -6.93
N GLU A 96 -14.13 2.74 -7.65
CA GLU A 96 -14.36 4.17 -7.90
C GLU A 96 -14.61 4.91 -6.58
N ALA A 97 -15.52 4.41 -5.76
CA ALA A 97 -15.82 4.99 -4.46
C ALA A 97 -14.63 4.90 -3.48
N LEU A 98 -13.84 3.81 -3.56
CA LEU A 98 -12.61 3.70 -2.79
C LEU A 98 -11.55 4.71 -3.24
N LYS A 99 -11.41 4.92 -4.56
CA LYS A 99 -10.51 5.93 -5.12
C LYS A 99 -10.83 7.31 -4.55
N GLU A 100 -12.07 7.77 -4.66
CA GLU A 100 -12.50 9.05 -4.10
C GLU A 100 -12.15 9.18 -2.61
N ARG A 101 -12.44 8.13 -1.83
CA ARG A 101 -12.15 8.11 -0.39
C ARG A 101 -10.64 8.18 -0.13
N ASN A 102 -9.84 7.45 -0.89
CA ASN A 102 -8.40 7.41 -0.73
C ASN A 102 -7.75 8.73 -1.16
N GLU A 103 -8.20 9.32 -2.27
CA GLU A 103 -7.75 10.64 -2.73
C GLU A 103 -8.08 11.73 -1.70
N ARG A 104 -9.28 11.70 -1.11
CA ARG A 104 -9.68 12.64 -0.05
C ARG A 104 -8.79 12.50 1.19
N LYS A 105 -8.48 11.27 1.64
CA LYS A 105 -7.57 11.04 2.76
C LYS A 105 -6.15 11.52 2.48
N ALA A 106 -5.62 11.14 1.32
CA ALA A 106 -4.28 11.53 0.91
C ALA A 106 -4.17 13.03 0.71
N GLY A 107 -5.19 13.64 0.08
CA GLY A 107 -5.29 15.10 -0.12
C GLY A 107 -5.18 15.86 1.19
N LEU A 108 -5.96 15.48 2.21
CA LEU A 108 -5.90 16.13 3.52
C LEU A 108 -4.48 16.18 4.09
N LEU A 109 -3.74 15.08 4.02
CA LEU A 109 -2.39 15.02 4.55
C LEU A 109 -1.38 15.76 3.66
N TYR A 110 -1.49 15.61 2.34
CA TYR A 110 -0.57 16.30 1.42
C TYR A 110 -0.78 17.81 1.38
N ASP A 111 -2.02 18.29 1.47
CA ASP A 111 -2.33 19.72 1.52
C ASP A 111 -1.72 20.36 2.77
N TYR A 112 -1.78 19.66 3.90
CA TYR A 112 -1.08 20.11 5.11
C TYR A 112 0.45 20.10 4.91
N LEU A 113 1.03 19.01 4.42
CA LEU A 113 2.48 18.90 4.18
C LEU A 113 3.00 19.96 3.20
N ASP A 114 2.18 20.34 2.22
CA ASP A 114 2.54 21.36 1.24
C ASP A 114 2.51 22.78 1.81
N SER A 115 1.73 23.01 2.88
CA SER A 115 1.59 24.31 3.57
C SER A 115 2.46 24.41 4.84
N SER A 116 2.88 23.30 5.43
CA SER A 116 3.69 23.26 6.65
C SER A 116 5.07 23.88 6.45
N GLU A 117 5.56 24.63 7.42
CA GLU A 117 6.93 25.13 7.47
C GLU A 117 7.91 24.07 7.99
N LEU A 118 7.44 23.21 8.90
CA LEU A 118 8.23 22.17 9.55
C LEU A 118 8.27 20.86 8.76
N PHE A 119 7.09 20.32 8.36
CA PHE A 119 7.00 19.03 7.71
C PHE A 119 7.07 19.13 6.19
N LYS A 120 7.79 18.20 5.55
CA LYS A 120 7.94 18.16 4.09
C LYS A 120 7.67 16.75 3.56
N ALA A 121 6.81 16.63 2.55
CA ALA A 121 6.68 15.39 1.80
C ALA A 121 7.97 15.09 1.04
N THR A 122 8.40 13.82 1.04
CA THR A 122 9.64 13.42 0.35
C THR A 122 9.42 13.03 -1.11
N ALA A 123 8.19 12.72 -1.50
CA ALA A 123 7.83 12.39 -2.87
C ALA A 123 7.47 13.65 -3.67
N ARG A 124 7.90 13.72 -4.94
CA ARG A 124 7.44 14.76 -5.87
C ARG A 124 5.93 14.66 -6.06
N LYS A 125 5.26 15.77 -6.33
CA LYS A 125 3.79 15.84 -6.42
C LYS A 125 3.20 14.83 -7.40
N GLU A 126 3.84 14.67 -8.56
CA GLU A 126 3.42 13.75 -9.61
C GLU A 126 3.62 12.27 -9.28
N ASP A 127 4.47 11.95 -8.29
CA ASP A 127 4.80 10.57 -7.90
C ASP A 127 4.20 10.17 -6.54
N ARG A 128 3.29 10.98 -6.00
CA ARG A 128 2.70 10.76 -4.66
C ARG A 128 1.79 9.55 -4.62
N SER A 129 2.01 8.69 -3.63
CA SER A 129 1.12 7.56 -3.35
C SER A 129 -0.08 8.02 -2.53
N ILE A 130 -1.28 7.51 -2.87
CA ILE A 130 -2.49 7.70 -2.05
C ILE A 130 -2.60 6.71 -0.88
N MET A 131 -1.60 5.81 -0.72
CA MET A 131 -1.59 4.76 0.31
C MET A 131 -0.47 4.92 1.33
N ASN A 132 0.68 5.43 0.91
CA ASN A 132 1.84 5.63 1.79
C ASN A 132 2.40 7.04 1.58
N VAL A 133 2.33 7.85 2.62
CA VAL A 133 2.79 9.23 2.60
C VAL A 133 4.05 9.35 3.44
N PRO A 134 5.24 9.36 2.81
CA PRO A 134 6.50 9.59 3.51
C PRO A 134 6.74 11.10 3.69
N PHE A 135 7.22 11.49 4.87
CA PHE A 135 7.52 12.87 5.20
C PHE A 135 8.63 12.98 6.26
N ILE A 136 9.23 14.14 6.36
CA ILE A 136 10.34 14.45 7.28
C ILE A 136 10.16 15.87 7.85
N THR A 137 10.84 16.18 8.95
CA THR A 137 11.05 17.56 9.41
C THR A 137 12.33 18.16 8.85
N GLY A 138 13.26 17.34 8.37
CA GLY A 138 14.61 17.77 7.99
C GLY A 138 15.62 17.67 9.12
N ASP A 139 15.17 17.50 10.35
CA ASP A 139 15.97 17.26 11.56
C ASP A 139 15.66 15.84 12.10
N LYS A 140 16.68 15.02 12.26
CA LYS A 140 16.52 13.62 12.71
C LYS A 140 16.11 13.53 14.19
N ASP A 141 16.48 14.48 15.01
CA ASP A 141 16.11 14.49 16.43
C ASP A 141 14.65 14.90 16.58
N LEU A 142 14.17 15.87 15.77
CA LEU A 142 12.75 16.20 15.69
C LEU A 142 11.91 15.07 15.08
N ASP A 143 12.41 14.38 14.06
CA ASP A 143 11.74 13.18 13.52
C ASP A 143 11.56 12.12 14.63
N ALA A 144 12.59 11.87 15.43
CA ALA A 144 12.54 10.91 16.53
C ALA A 144 11.57 11.35 17.65
N LEU A 145 11.60 12.64 17.99
CA LEU A 145 10.70 13.22 18.98
C LEU A 145 9.24 13.13 18.53
N PHE A 146 8.96 13.48 17.27
CA PHE A 146 7.62 13.34 16.68
C PHE A 146 7.10 11.91 16.79
N VAL A 147 7.91 10.92 16.39
CA VAL A 147 7.54 9.50 16.47
C VAL A 147 7.23 9.08 17.91
N ALA A 148 8.01 9.56 18.89
CA ALA A 148 7.78 9.23 20.30
C ALA A 148 6.47 9.83 20.82
N GLN A 149 6.24 11.13 20.57
CA GLN A 149 5.03 11.82 21.01
C GLN A 149 3.78 11.32 20.27
N ALA A 150 3.87 11.02 18.96
CA ALA A 150 2.79 10.43 18.19
C ALA A 150 2.25 9.17 18.84
N LYS A 151 3.14 8.31 19.35
CA LYS A 151 2.75 7.09 20.06
C LYS A 151 1.97 7.38 21.35
N GLU A 152 2.35 8.41 22.10
CA GLU A 152 1.64 8.83 23.32
C GLU A 152 0.22 9.35 22.99
N HIS A 153 0.02 9.88 21.77
CA HIS A 153 -1.27 10.30 21.24
C HIS A 153 -2.06 9.19 20.50
N GLY A 154 -1.62 7.93 20.63
CA GLY A 154 -2.29 6.77 20.02
C GLY A 154 -2.05 6.62 18.51
N ILE A 155 -1.08 7.36 17.94
CA ILE A 155 -0.67 7.23 16.54
C ILE A 155 0.47 6.22 16.46
N GLU A 156 0.14 5.00 16.10
CA GLU A 156 1.08 3.87 16.06
C GLU A 156 1.75 3.70 14.69
N ASN A 157 2.99 3.20 14.70
CA ASN A 157 3.73 2.80 13.50
C ASN A 157 3.98 3.93 12.47
N ILE A 158 4.07 5.19 12.92
CA ILE A 158 4.32 6.35 12.06
C ILE A 158 5.78 6.45 11.59
N LYS A 159 6.72 5.76 12.26
CA LYS A 159 8.14 5.76 11.90
C LYS A 159 8.36 5.32 10.46
N GLY A 160 9.18 6.04 9.72
CA GLY A 160 9.55 5.75 8.34
C GLY A 160 10.35 4.46 8.16
N HIS A 161 10.54 4.04 6.90
CA HIS A 161 11.30 2.83 6.62
C HIS A 161 12.77 3.02 7.03
N ARG A 162 13.38 1.98 7.62
CA ARG A 162 14.75 2.01 8.16
C ARG A 162 15.83 2.46 7.16
N SER A 163 15.60 2.28 5.85
CA SER A 163 16.53 2.70 4.80
C SER A 163 16.35 4.15 4.35
N VAL A 164 15.20 4.77 4.65
CA VAL A 164 14.84 6.13 4.23
C VAL A 164 14.86 7.09 5.42
N GLY A 165 14.44 6.64 6.60
CA GLY A 165 14.26 7.47 7.78
C GLY A 165 12.95 8.24 7.79
N GLY A 166 12.87 9.29 8.61
CA GLY A 166 11.70 10.14 8.74
C GLY A 166 10.45 9.41 9.23
N MET A 167 9.31 9.86 8.77
CA MET A 167 7.99 9.33 9.08
C MET A 167 7.29 8.80 7.82
N ARG A 168 6.30 7.93 8.03
CA ARG A 168 5.45 7.41 6.95
C ARG A 168 4.06 7.09 7.45
N ALA A 169 3.08 7.82 6.99
CA ALA A 169 1.68 7.47 7.21
C ALA A 169 1.24 6.40 6.20
N SER A 170 0.80 5.24 6.71
CA SER A 170 0.24 4.15 5.90
C SER A 170 -1.29 4.20 6.01
N ILE A 171 -1.94 4.85 5.06
CA ILE A 171 -3.37 5.20 5.06
C ILE A 171 -4.18 4.28 4.13
N TYR A 172 -3.99 2.97 4.25
CA TYR A 172 -4.62 1.95 3.41
C TYR A 172 -6.15 2.07 3.35
N ASN A 173 -6.79 1.28 2.47
CA ASN A 173 -8.24 1.34 2.21
C ASN A 173 -9.10 1.33 3.48
N ALA A 174 -8.72 0.56 4.49
CA ALA A 174 -9.49 0.43 5.73
C ALA A 174 -9.25 1.56 6.74
N MET A 175 -8.24 2.44 6.52
CA MET A 175 -8.02 3.60 7.38
C MET A 175 -9.19 4.57 7.24
N PRO A 176 -9.92 4.92 8.32
CA PRO A 176 -10.97 5.93 8.25
C PRO A 176 -10.38 7.33 8.02
N TYR A 177 -11.22 8.24 7.50
CA TYR A 177 -10.81 9.62 7.26
C TYR A 177 -10.36 10.31 8.56
N GLU A 178 -11.11 10.08 9.62
CA GLU A 178 -10.87 10.61 10.97
C GLU A 178 -9.50 10.23 11.55
N GLY A 179 -8.97 9.08 11.15
CA GLY A 179 -7.61 8.68 11.54
C GLY A 179 -6.53 9.53 10.88
N VAL A 180 -6.78 10.01 9.66
CA VAL A 180 -5.88 10.95 8.98
C VAL A 180 -6.06 12.36 9.52
N GLU A 181 -7.30 12.78 9.87
CA GLU A 181 -7.57 14.05 10.56
C GLU A 181 -6.80 14.13 11.87
N ALA A 182 -6.90 13.10 12.71
CA ALA A 182 -6.19 13.05 13.99
C ALA A 182 -4.67 13.18 13.82
N LEU A 183 -4.09 12.55 12.77
CA LEU A 183 -2.68 12.73 12.47
C LEU A 183 -2.36 14.18 12.09
N VAL A 184 -3.15 14.81 11.22
CA VAL A 184 -2.91 16.19 10.78
C VAL A 184 -3.09 17.18 11.93
N GLU A 185 -4.06 16.97 12.81
CA GLU A 185 -4.23 17.80 14.03
C GLU A 185 -3.02 17.69 14.94
N PHE A 186 -2.57 16.47 15.23
CA PHE A 186 -1.35 16.26 16.01
C PHE A 186 -0.11 16.90 15.36
N MET A 187 0.03 16.80 14.04
CA MET A 187 1.13 17.46 13.32
C MET A 187 1.10 18.97 13.48
N LYS A 188 -0.07 19.63 13.43
CA LYS A 188 -0.23 21.07 13.68
C LYS A 188 0.16 21.47 15.10
N GLU A 189 -0.27 20.68 16.08
CA GLU A 189 0.10 20.91 17.49
C GLU A 189 1.61 20.78 17.70
N PHE A 190 2.22 19.77 17.11
CA PHE A 190 3.66 19.57 17.16
C PHE A 190 4.43 20.71 16.47
N GLU A 191 4.01 21.14 15.28
CA GLU A 191 4.62 22.26 14.56
C GLU A 191 4.52 23.58 15.33
N ALA A 192 3.39 23.83 16.01
CA ALA A 192 3.20 25.04 16.82
C ALA A 192 4.08 25.05 18.09
N ALA A 193 4.57 23.91 18.53
CA ALA A 193 5.42 23.77 19.72
C ALA A 193 6.92 23.79 19.41
N HIS A 194 7.33 23.66 18.15
CA HIS A 194 8.71 23.54 17.70
C HIS A 194 9.06 24.46 16.54
#